data_58a4202170de3b498a1e5ccdb3f7eb19
#
_entry.id   58a4202170de3b498a1e5ccdb3f7eb19
#
_cell.length_a   1.000
_cell.length_b   1.000
_cell.length_c   1.000
_cell.angle_alpha   90.00
_cell.angle_beta   90.00
_cell.angle_gamma   90.00
#
_symmetry.space_group_name_H-M   'P 1'
#
loop_
_entity.id
_entity.type
_entity.pdbx_description
1 polymer ?
#
loop_
_entity_poly.entity_id
_entity_poly.type
_entity_poly.pdbx_seq_one_letter_code
_entity_poly.pdbx_strand_id
1 'polypeptide(L)'
;MAGRFRAFSFVDRILAHAPDATVRGRYTVPAHATRFPASLAAEAVGQLAAWAAMRSLDFRLRPVAGLAGETRFGRPFGPGDTLDLEATLESVTESDVAYSGRVLVGGGIALVLEHALGPMLPASEFDDPGALRADFATLTTTGAPPDRCDGVPPPDLAIDELDPGRRAKGTLSIPAEAPYFADHFPRKPVFPATLLMDALGTLAATAAGERVRVTGMRDVKVRVFMPPGETLDVTVDLADDEGVLTGRIVAKMQGKPAATARVLLERT
;
A
#
# COMPACT_ATOMS: atom_id res chain seq x y z
N MET A 1 -13.32 5.52 24.07
CA MET A 1 -13.19 5.63 22.60
C MET A 1 -12.01 4.78 22.16
N ALA A 2 -12.21 3.90 21.21
CA ALA A 2 -11.13 3.06 20.71
C ALA A 2 -10.12 3.95 19.96
N GLY A 3 -8.86 3.92 20.38
CA GLY A 3 -7.79 4.78 19.84
C GLY A 3 -7.57 4.61 18.35
N ARG A 4 -7.24 5.69 17.68
CA ARG A 4 -6.78 5.72 16.29
C ARG A 4 -5.31 5.33 16.22
N PHE A 5 -4.79 5.16 15.00
CA PHE A 5 -3.42 4.67 14.78
C PHE A 5 -3.20 3.27 15.37
N ARG A 6 -4.03 2.28 15.01
CA ARG A 6 -3.95 0.94 15.61
C ARG A 6 -3.00 0.03 14.87
N ALA A 7 -3.47 -0.53 13.75
CA ALA A 7 -2.78 -1.63 13.09
C ALA A 7 -2.37 -1.33 11.65
N PHE A 8 -2.91 -0.28 11.03
CA PHE A 8 -2.66 0.06 9.62
C PHE A 8 -2.43 1.56 9.40
N SER A 9 -1.66 2.18 10.28
CA SER A 9 -1.27 3.59 10.20
C SER A 9 0.25 3.68 10.24
N PHE A 10 0.84 4.03 9.10
CA PHE A 10 2.30 3.97 8.87
C PHE A 10 2.94 5.34 8.75
N VAL A 11 2.40 6.32 9.46
CA VAL A 11 3.00 7.63 9.68
C VAL A 11 3.00 7.89 11.18
N ASP A 12 4.19 7.91 11.79
CA ASP A 12 4.33 8.26 13.21
C ASP A 12 4.35 9.76 13.41
N ARG A 13 4.97 10.47 12.48
CA ARG A 13 5.14 11.91 12.54
C ARG A 13 5.24 12.56 11.17
N ILE A 14 4.58 13.68 11.00
CA ILE A 14 4.78 14.60 9.88
C ILE A 14 5.80 15.65 10.35
N LEU A 15 6.96 15.70 9.69
CA LEU A 15 8.10 16.52 10.10
C LEU A 15 8.12 17.89 9.44
N ALA A 16 7.73 17.95 8.17
CA ALA A 16 7.71 19.18 7.39
C ALA A 16 6.67 19.10 6.28
N HIS A 17 6.11 20.24 5.96
CA HIS A 17 5.30 20.49 4.77
C HIS A 17 5.95 21.68 4.05
N ALA A 18 6.79 21.37 3.06
CA ALA A 18 7.57 22.37 2.37
C ALA A 18 6.73 23.16 1.33
N PRO A 19 7.12 24.37 0.98
CA PRO A 19 6.42 25.18 -0.04
C PRO A 19 6.38 24.55 -1.44
N ASP A 20 7.30 23.62 -1.74
CA ASP A 20 7.40 22.88 -3.00
C ASP A 20 6.46 21.68 -3.09
N ALA A 21 5.39 21.65 -2.29
CA ALA A 21 4.42 20.57 -2.19
C ALA A 21 5.02 19.23 -1.68
N THR A 22 6.26 19.22 -1.18
CA THR A 22 6.87 18.04 -0.57
C THR A 22 6.52 17.95 0.90
N VAL A 23 5.99 16.81 1.31
CA VAL A 23 5.75 16.48 2.72
C VAL A 23 6.74 15.41 3.16
N ARG A 24 7.30 15.57 4.36
CA ARG A 24 8.21 14.62 4.98
C ARG A 24 7.61 14.07 6.26
N GLY A 25 7.80 12.79 6.47
CA GLY A 25 7.32 12.09 7.63
C GLY A 25 8.27 10.98 8.05
N ARG A 26 7.90 10.29 9.10
CA ARG A 26 8.65 9.15 9.62
C ARG A 26 7.70 8.08 10.13
N TYR A 27 8.11 6.84 9.96
CA TYR A 27 7.49 5.67 10.58
C TYR A 27 8.58 4.72 11.07
N THR A 28 8.44 4.21 12.28
CA THR A 28 9.32 3.15 12.80
C THR A 28 8.55 1.83 12.80
N VAL A 29 9.07 0.83 12.09
CA VAL A 29 8.49 -0.51 12.12
C VAL A 29 8.70 -1.09 13.51
N PRO A 30 7.65 -1.44 14.26
CA PRO A 30 7.80 -1.98 15.60
C PRO A 30 8.73 -3.20 15.62
N ALA A 31 9.63 -3.26 16.60
CA ALA A 31 10.60 -4.35 16.70
C ALA A 31 9.96 -5.73 16.89
N HIS A 32 8.73 -5.77 17.41
CA HIS A 32 7.94 -6.99 17.61
C HIS A 32 7.06 -7.36 16.41
N ALA A 33 6.99 -6.51 15.36
CA ALA A 33 6.16 -6.79 14.20
C ALA A 33 6.55 -8.12 13.54
N THR A 34 5.62 -9.04 13.42
CA THR A 34 5.87 -10.39 12.92
C THR A 34 6.14 -10.42 11.41
N ARG A 35 5.52 -9.51 10.66
CA ARG A 35 5.67 -9.38 9.22
C ARG A 35 5.37 -7.93 8.78
N PHE A 36 6.30 -7.35 8.03
CA PHE A 36 6.15 -6.02 7.43
C PHE A 36 6.66 -6.05 5.99
N PRO A 37 5.80 -6.40 5.01
CA PRO A 37 6.21 -6.53 3.61
C PRO A 37 6.56 -5.17 2.99
N ALA A 38 7.42 -5.18 1.97
CA ALA A 38 7.90 -3.97 1.29
C ALA A 38 6.77 -3.11 0.69
N SER A 39 5.64 -3.72 0.33
CA SER A 39 4.45 -3.01 -0.14
C SER A 39 3.87 -2.02 0.89
N LEU A 40 4.09 -2.24 2.19
CA LEU A 40 3.67 -1.31 3.23
C LEU A 40 4.51 -0.03 3.29
N ALA A 41 5.70 -0.02 2.70
CA ALA A 41 6.42 1.24 2.51
C ALA A 41 5.71 2.14 1.46
N ALA A 42 5.12 1.54 0.42
CA ALA A 42 4.29 2.29 -0.53
C ALA A 42 3.00 2.81 0.15
N GLU A 43 2.40 2.00 1.04
CA GLU A 43 1.27 2.44 1.87
C GLU A 43 1.64 3.65 2.73
N ALA A 44 2.80 3.62 3.41
CA ALA A 44 3.27 4.71 4.25
C ALA A 44 3.43 6.02 3.46
N VAL A 45 3.99 5.97 2.24
CA VAL A 45 4.06 7.13 1.32
C VAL A 45 2.67 7.60 0.93
N GLY A 46 1.78 6.68 0.55
CA GLY A 46 0.39 6.99 0.20
C GLY A 46 -0.37 7.65 1.34
N GLN A 47 -0.20 7.16 2.57
CA GLN A 47 -0.81 7.75 3.77
C GLN A 47 -0.24 9.14 4.07
N LEU A 48 1.07 9.34 3.90
CA LEU A 48 1.68 10.66 4.08
C LEU A 48 1.13 11.68 3.06
N ALA A 49 1.05 11.30 1.79
CA ALA A 49 0.43 12.11 0.74
C ALA A 49 -1.06 12.38 1.03
N ALA A 50 -1.79 11.37 1.51
CA ALA A 50 -3.19 11.50 1.87
C ALA A 50 -3.41 12.51 3.00
N TRP A 51 -2.59 12.51 4.05
CA TRP A 51 -2.67 13.49 5.12
C TRP A 51 -2.48 14.92 4.61
N ALA A 52 -1.51 15.15 3.72
CA ALA A 52 -1.28 16.47 3.13
C ALA A 52 -2.44 16.90 2.22
N ALA A 53 -2.93 16.00 1.36
CA ALA A 53 -4.08 16.29 0.48
C ALA A 53 -5.37 16.55 1.27
N MET A 54 -5.67 15.74 2.30
CA MET A 54 -6.84 15.96 3.17
C MET A 54 -6.76 17.32 3.85
N ARG A 55 -5.59 17.70 4.36
CA ARG A 55 -5.40 19.00 4.99
C ARG A 55 -5.69 20.16 4.02
N SER A 56 -5.21 20.11 2.79
CA SER A 56 -5.41 21.19 1.80
C SER A 56 -6.88 21.40 1.44
N LEU A 57 -7.72 20.38 1.62
CA LEU A 57 -9.17 20.40 1.39
C LEU A 57 -9.99 20.39 2.69
N ASP A 58 -9.39 20.86 3.78
CA ASP A 58 -10.01 20.93 5.11
C ASP A 58 -10.69 19.63 5.55
N PHE A 59 -10.09 18.48 5.23
CA PHE A 59 -10.57 17.13 5.56
C PHE A 59 -12.02 16.82 5.09
N ARG A 60 -12.52 17.57 4.10
CA ARG A 60 -13.82 17.28 3.48
C ARG A 60 -13.76 16.04 2.59
N LEU A 61 -12.65 15.88 1.91
CA LEU A 61 -12.38 14.78 0.98
C LEU A 61 -11.14 13.99 1.45
N ARG A 62 -11.08 12.72 1.08
CA ARG A 62 -9.90 11.87 1.28
C ARG A 62 -9.57 11.09 0.03
N PRO A 63 -8.28 10.89 -0.30
CA PRO A 63 -7.90 10.02 -1.39
C PRO A 63 -8.04 8.56 -1.00
N VAL A 64 -8.35 7.74 -1.99
CA VAL A 64 -8.30 6.28 -1.92
C VAL A 64 -7.37 5.74 -3.00
N ALA A 65 -6.93 4.48 -2.87
CA ALA A 65 -6.06 3.86 -3.86
C ALA A 65 -6.75 3.76 -5.23
N GLY A 66 -6.06 4.22 -6.29
CA GLY A 66 -6.53 4.17 -7.68
C GLY A 66 -5.46 3.60 -8.61
N LEU A 67 -4.39 4.36 -8.83
CA LEU A 67 -3.33 4.02 -9.78
C LEU A 67 -1.95 4.19 -9.13
N ALA A 68 -0.98 3.37 -9.56
CA ALA A 68 0.45 3.62 -9.38
C ALA A 68 1.17 3.25 -10.67
N GLY A 69 1.87 4.21 -11.27
CA GLY A 69 2.60 4.02 -12.51
C GLY A 69 3.77 3.07 -12.33
N GLU A 70 4.62 3.36 -11.37
CA GLU A 70 5.76 2.51 -11.04
C GLU A 70 6.04 2.52 -9.53
N THR A 71 6.33 1.34 -8.99
CA THR A 71 6.86 1.15 -7.64
C THR A 71 8.13 0.31 -7.77
N ARG A 72 9.27 0.81 -7.27
CA ARG A 72 10.55 0.08 -7.24
C ARG A 72 10.92 -0.20 -5.79
N PHE A 73 11.21 -1.46 -5.49
CA PHE A 73 11.73 -1.91 -4.20
C PHE A 73 13.25 -1.92 -4.24
N GLY A 74 13.86 -1.21 -3.32
CA GLY A 74 15.32 -1.09 -3.20
C GLY A 74 15.88 -1.88 -2.01
N ARG A 75 16.54 -1.16 -1.10
CA ARG A 75 17.11 -1.75 0.11
C ARG A 75 16.05 -2.46 0.96
N PRO A 76 16.30 -3.71 1.40
CA PRO A 76 15.43 -4.38 2.36
C PRO A 76 15.36 -3.64 3.69
N PHE A 77 14.24 -3.77 4.36
CA PHE A 77 13.99 -3.27 5.71
C PHE A 77 13.03 -4.19 6.45
N GLY A 78 12.93 -4.01 7.76
CA GLY A 78 12.08 -4.85 8.60
C GLY A 78 11.89 -4.31 10.02
N PRO A 79 11.48 -5.17 10.95
CA PRO A 79 11.25 -4.79 12.35
C PRO A 79 12.43 -4.04 12.97
N GLY A 80 12.16 -2.90 13.61
CA GLY A 80 13.15 -2.01 14.23
C GLY A 80 13.69 -0.91 13.30
N ASP A 81 13.51 -1.03 11.97
CA ASP A 81 13.97 0.00 11.04
C ASP A 81 13.07 1.24 11.08
N THR A 82 13.68 2.40 10.92
CA THR A 82 12.98 3.67 10.73
C THR A 82 12.93 4.02 9.26
N LEU A 83 11.72 4.25 8.77
CA LEU A 83 11.40 4.69 7.42
C LEU A 83 11.31 6.22 7.41
N ASP A 84 12.25 6.90 6.76
CA ASP A 84 12.13 8.31 6.44
C ASP A 84 11.31 8.43 5.15
N LEU A 85 10.14 9.07 5.26
CA LEU A 85 9.12 9.14 4.23
C LEU A 85 9.18 10.50 3.54
N GLU A 86 9.13 10.50 2.22
CA GLU A 86 8.96 11.71 1.42
C GLU A 86 7.84 11.47 0.39
N ALA A 87 6.89 12.42 0.31
CA ALA A 87 5.86 12.45 -0.72
C ALA A 87 5.78 13.85 -1.33
N THR A 88 5.72 13.95 -2.64
CA THR A 88 5.55 15.19 -3.39
C THR A 88 4.18 15.18 -4.04
N LEU A 89 3.32 16.14 -3.69
CA LEU A 89 2.01 16.31 -4.29
C LEU A 89 2.18 17.06 -5.62
N GLU A 90 1.91 16.40 -6.72
CA GLU A 90 1.98 16.97 -8.07
C GLU A 90 0.72 17.80 -8.38
N SER A 91 -0.43 17.33 -7.92
CA SER A 91 -1.69 18.06 -7.96
C SER A 91 -2.64 17.59 -6.86
N VAL A 92 -3.48 18.50 -6.38
CA VAL A 92 -4.60 18.19 -5.48
C VAL A 92 -5.83 18.93 -5.98
N THR A 93 -6.85 18.20 -6.33
CA THR A 93 -8.15 18.73 -6.79
C THR A 93 -9.28 18.16 -5.94
N GLU A 94 -10.51 18.54 -6.18
CA GLU A 94 -11.67 17.90 -5.53
C GLU A 94 -11.99 16.52 -6.12
N SER A 95 -11.41 16.16 -7.28
CA SER A 95 -11.63 14.86 -7.95
C SER A 95 -10.52 13.85 -7.67
N ASP A 96 -9.28 14.30 -7.51
CA ASP A 96 -8.11 13.44 -7.42
C ASP A 96 -6.91 14.13 -6.77
N VAL A 97 -5.94 13.30 -6.37
CA VAL A 97 -4.59 13.70 -6.01
C VAL A 97 -3.59 12.90 -6.84
N ALA A 98 -2.63 13.60 -7.47
CA ALA A 98 -1.45 12.98 -8.08
C ALA A 98 -0.23 13.24 -7.22
N TYR A 99 0.58 12.20 -7.02
CA TYR A 99 1.77 12.28 -6.18
C TYR A 99 2.82 11.25 -6.55
N SER A 100 4.05 11.54 -6.16
CA SER A 100 5.18 10.61 -6.16
C SER A 100 5.84 10.61 -4.79
N GLY A 101 6.69 9.63 -4.51
CA GLY A 101 7.40 9.65 -3.24
C GLY A 101 8.45 8.56 -3.10
N ARG A 102 9.14 8.58 -1.97
CA ARG A 102 10.19 7.60 -1.67
C ARG A 102 10.30 7.32 -0.18
N VAL A 103 10.91 6.21 0.11
CA VAL A 103 11.27 5.80 1.46
C VAL A 103 12.77 5.58 1.53
N LEU A 104 13.39 6.13 2.58
CA LEU A 104 14.79 5.88 2.89
C LEU A 104 14.89 5.14 4.23
N VAL A 105 15.88 4.24 4.31
CA VAL A 105 16.24 3.53 5.53
C VAL A 105 17.74 3.64 5.73
N GLY A 106 18.17 4.30 6.81
CA GLY A 106 19.58 4.57 7.07
C GLY A 106 20.25 5.32 5.90
N GLY A 107 19.54 6.24 5.25
CA GLY A 107 19.99 7.02 4.09
C GLY A 107 19.97 6.30 2.75
N GLY A 108 19.73 4.98 2.71
CA GLY A 108 19.59 4.22 1.47
C GLY A 108 18.13 4.15 0.99
N ILE A 109 17.90 4.19 -0.33
CA ILE A 109 16.55 4.11 -0.91
C ILE A 109 15.99 2.69 -0.70
N ALA A 110 14.87 2.60 0.01
CA ALA A 110 14.13 1.36 0.23
C ALA A 110 12.93 1.22 -0.71
N LEU A 111 12.35 2.34 -1.16
CA LEU A 111 11.25 2.35 -2.11
C LEU A 111 11.22 3.66 -2.89
N VAL A 112 10.85 3.58 -4.16
CA VAL A 112 10.43 4.72 -4.99
C VAL A 112 9.05 4.42 -5.55
N LEU A 113 8.13 5.40 -5.45
CA LEU A 113 6.78 5.37 -5.99
C LEU A 113 6.63 6.55 -6.95
N GLU A 114 6.25 6.29 -8.19
CA GLU A 114 6.09 7.31 -9.23
C GLU A 114 4.70 7.24 -9.86
N HIS A 115 4.17 8.43 -10.20
CA HIS A 115 2.88 8.58 -10.89
C HIS A 115 1.72 7.88 -10.17
N ALA A 116 1.60 8.08 -8.87
CA ALA A 116 0.44 7.63 -8.12
C ALA A 116 -0.71 8.60 -8.26
N LEU A 117 -1.93 8.06 -8.38
CA LEU A 117 -3.16 8.85 -8.48
C LEU A 117 -4.24 8.19 -7.64
N GLY A 118 -4.84 8.99 -6.76
CA GLY A 118 -5.95 8.58 -5.92
C GLY A 118 -7.19 9.44 -6.18
N PRO A 119 -8.35 8.85 -6.54
CA PRO A 119 -9.60 9.59 -6.58
C PRO A 119 -9.96 10.11 -5.19
N MET A 120 -10.51 11.33 -5.14
CA MET A 120 -10.95 11.98 -3.90
C MET A 120 -12.42 11.67 -3.67
N LEU A 121 -12.75 11.19 -2.47
CA LEU A 121 -14.10 10.85 -2.06
C LEU A 121 -14.47 11.56 -0.76
N PRO A 122 -15.78 11.75 -0.42
CA PRO A 122 -16.17 12.34 0.84
C PRO A 122 -15.54 11.63 2.04
N ALA A 123 -14.76 12.34 2.84
CA ALA A 123 -14.06 11.77 3.98
C ALA A 123 -15.04 11.12 4.98
N SER A 124 -16.24 11.69 5.11
CA SER A 124 -17.30 11.21 6.00
C SER A 124 -17.82 9.80 5.68
N GLU A 125 -17.62 9.31 4.45
CA GLU A 125 -17.97 7.92 4.10
C GLU A 125 -17.05 6.90 4.77
N PHE A 126 -15.83 7.30 5.06
CA PHE A 126 -14.75 6.41 5.55
C PHE A 126 -14.43 6.65 7.01
N ASP A 127 -14.58 7.91 7.46
CA ASP A 127 -14.12 8.33 8.76
C ASP A 127 -14.87 9.58 9.26
N ASP A 128 -14.58 10.02 10.49
CA ASP A 128 -15.05 11.28 11.02
C ASP A 128 -14.08 12.42 10.66
N PRO A 129 -14.50 13.46 9.91
CA PRO A 129 -13.63 14.56 9.52
C PRO A 129 -13.04 15.33 10.71
N GLY A 130 -13.78 15.47 11.82
CA GLY A 130 -13.28 16.12 13.03
C GLY A 130 -12.16 15.32 13.69
N ALA A 131 -12.33 14.00 13.70
CA ALA A 131 -11.31 13.12 14.21
C ALA A 131 -10.07 13.07 13.30
N LEU A 132 -10.22 13.13 11.96
CA LEU A 132 -9.08 13.25 11.05
C LEU A 132 -8.27 14.54 11.30
N ARG A 133 -8.93 15.66 11.59
CA ARG A 133 -8.23 16.90 11.99
C ARG A 133 -7.43 16.74 13.28
N ALA A 134 -8.02 16.09 14.28
CA ALA A 134 -7.35 15.83 15.55
C ALA A 134 -6.14 14.90 15.38
N ASP A 135 -6.28 13.86 14.56
CA ASP A 135 -5.18 12.95 14.22
C ASP A 135 -4.06 13.67 13.49
N PHE A 136 -4.38 14.52 12.51
CA PHE A 136 -3.38 15.32 11.80
C PHE A 136 -2.64 16.27 12.76
N ALA A 137 -3.36 16.91 13.68
CA ALA A 137 -2.74 17.73 14.71
C ALA A 137 -1.78 16.91 15.59
N THR A 138 -2.16 15.69 15.95
CA THR A 138 -1.29 14.76 16.69
C THR A 138 -0.04 14.43 15.89
N LEU A 139 -0.17 14.02 14.63
CA LEU A 139 0.97 13.67 13.76
C LEU A 139 1.95 14.84 13.54
N THR A 140 1.46 16.07 13.55
CA THR A 140 2.30 17.27 13.35
C THR A 140 2.89 17.84 14.63
N THR A 141 2.45 17.40 15.81
CA THR A 141 2.90 17.92 17.11
C THR A 141 3.61 16.87 17.95
N THR A 142 2.88 16.00 18.63
CA THR A 142 3.42 14.98 19.52
C THR A 142 3.86 13.71 18.81
N GLY A 143 3.31 13.44 17.65
CA GLY A 143 3.42 12.18 16.94
C GLY A 143 2.40 11.14 17.42
N ALA A 144 2.22 10.10 16.63
CA ALA A 144 1.37 8.97 16.98
C ALA A 144 2.02 8.13 18.11
N PRO A 145 1.22 7.38 18.91
CA PRO A 145 1.76 6.44 19.89
C PRO A 145 2.71 5.43 19.22
N PRO A 146 3.78 5.00 19.87
CA PRO A 146 4.68 3.98 19.32
C PRO A 146 4.05 2.58 19.33
N ASP A 147 4.72 1.62 18.68
CA ASP A 147 4.48 0.18 18.78
C ASP A 147 3.02 -0.27 18.53
N ARG A 148 2.41 0.25 17.45
CA ARG A 148 0.98 0.07 17.18
C ARG A 148 0.65 -1.06 16.22
N CYS A 149 1.62 -1.50 15.42
CA CYS A 149 1.42 -2.51 14.40
C CYS A 149 2.13 -3.81 14.79
N ASP A 150 1.37 -4.86 15.09
CA ASP A 150 1.92 -6.19 15.36
C ASP A 150 2.44 -6.89 14.09
N GLY A 151 2.39 -6.22 12.96
CA GLY A 151 2.62 -6.76 11.64
C GLY A 151 1.32 -7.12 10.93
N VAL A 152 1.45 -7.59 9.70
CA VAL A 152 0.31 -8.03 8.90
C VAL A 152 0.41 -9.55 8.66
N PRO A 153 -0.72 -10.28 8.69
CA PRO A 153 -0.69 -11.71 8.40
C PRO A 153 -0.22 -11.95 6.95
N PRO A 154 0.34 -13.13 6.66
CA PRO A 154 0.55 -13.53 5.28
C PRO A 154 -0.78 -13.55 4.54
N PRO A 155 -0.77 -13.34 3.20
CA PRO A 155 -1.99 -13.42 2.42
C PRO A 155 -2.58 -14.85 2.47
N ASP A 156 -3.90 -14.96 2.67
CA ASP A 156 -4.63 -16.22 2.54
C ASP A 156 -4.86 -16.51 1.06
N LEU A 157 -3.81 -17.05 0.44
CA LEU A 157 -3.72 -17.31 -1.00
C LEU A 157 -3.58 -18.80 -1.27
N ALA A 158 -4.64 -19.41 -1.75
CA ALA A 158 -4.63 -20.78 -2.26
C ALA A 158 -4.15 -20.78 -3.73
N ILE A 159 -3.24 -21.71 -4.08
CA ILE A 159 -2.79 -21.90 -5.47
C ILE A 159 -3.64 -23.02 -6.06
N ASP A 160 -4.44 -22.72 -7.09
CA ASP A 160 -5.37 -23.64 -7.74
C ASP A 160 -4.73 -24.32 -8.96
N GLU A 161 -3.94 -23.56 -9.72
CA GLU A 161 -3.21 -24.06 -10.90
C GLU A 161 -1.79 -23.46 -10.91
N LEU A 162 -0.79 -24.28 -11.20
CA LEU A 162 0.61 -23.87 -11.32
C LEU A 162 1.25 -24.51 -12.54
N ASP A 163 1.73 -23.69 -13.47
CA ASP A 163 2.61 -24.04 -14.58
C ASP A 163 3.94 -23.28 -14.36
N PRO A 164 4.96 -23.92 -13.74
CA PRO A 164 6.19 -23.24 -13.34
C PRO A 164 6.92 -22.58 -14.51
N GLY A 165 7.37 -21.35 -14.29
CA GLY A 165 8.00 -20.51 -15.30
C GLY A 165 7.04 -19.81 -16.26
N ARG A 166 5.73 -20.08 -16.16
CA ARG A 166 4.75 -19.54 -17.12
C ARG A 166 3.54 -18.90 -16.48
N ARG A 167 2.88 -19.60 -15.54
CA ARG A 167 1.58 -19.15 -15.04
C ARG A 167 1.26 -19.73 -13.68
N ALA A 168 0.53 -18.95 -12.89
CA ALA A 168 -0.22 -19.47 -11.74
C ALA A 168 -1.61 -18.84 -11.69
N LYS A 169 -2.57 -19.62 -11.15
CA LYS A 169 -3.87 -19.13 -10.73
C LYS A 169 -4.08 -19.48 -9.27
N GLY A 170 -4.84 -18.67 -8.58
CA GLY A 170 -5.20 -18.92 -7.19
C GLY A 170 -6.40 -18.11 -6.76
N THR A 171 -6.82 -18.40 -5.55
CA THR A 171 -7.90 -17.71 -4.86
C THR A 171 -7.34 -17.01 -3.63
N LEU A 172 -7.51 -15.68 -3.56
CA LEU A 172 -7.17 -14.87 -2.39
C LEU A 172 -8.42 -14.63 -1.56
N SER A 173 -8.42 -15.12 -0.32
CA SER A 173 -9.51 -14.88 0.63
C SER A 173 -9.24 -13.59 1.40
N ILE A 174 -10.21 -12.68 1.38
CA ILE A 174 -10.19 -11.48 2.22
C ILE A 174 -10.82 -11.85 3.56
N PRO A 175 -10.13 -11.71 4.70
CA PRO A 175 -10.70 -12.07 5.99
C PRO A 175 -11.95 -11.23 6.30
N ALA A 176 -12.95 -11.85 6.94
CA ALA A 176 -14.13 -11.14 7.39
C ALA A 176 -13.81 -10.13 8.52
N GLU A 177 -12.78 -10.44 9.31
CA GLU A 177 -12.28 -9.59 10.40
C GLU A 177 -10.77 -9.57 10.37
N ALA A 178 -10.19 -8.36 10.52
CA ALA A 178 -8.75 -8.18 10.67
C ALA A 178 -8.45 -6.86 11.40
N PRO A 179 -7.35 -6.79 12.18
CA PRO A 179 -6.98 -5.58 12.93
C PRO A 179 -6.84 -4.34 12.04
N TYR A 180 -6.34 -4.49 10.81
CA TYR A 180 -6.12 -3.37 9.88
C TYR A 180 -7.41 -2.70 9.40
N PHE A 181 -8.58 -3.35 9.49
CA PHE A 181 -9.87 -2.72 9.15
C PHE A 181 -10.25 -1.60 10.13
N ALA A 182 -9.69 -1.59 11.34
CA ALA A 182 -9.93 -0.51 12.30
C ALA A 182 -9.38 0.85 11.82
N ASP A 183 -8.35 0.85 10.98
CA ASP A 183 -7.74 2.04 10.40
C ASP A 183 -8.08 2.20 8.90
N HIS A 184 -8.40 1.09 8.21
CA HIS A 184 -8.56 1.05 6.75
C HIS A 184 -9.92 0.48 6.27
N PHE A 185 -11.08 1.10 6.47
CA PHE A 185 -11.38 2.38 7.11
C PHE A 185 -12.47 2.16 8.17
N PRO A 186 -12.55 2.96 9.25
CA PRO A 186 -13.46 2.70 10.38
C PRO A 186 -14.95 2.60 10.01
N ARG A 187 -15.44 3.42 9.06
CA ARG A 187 -16.84 3.42 8.62
C ARG A 187 -17.12 2.56 7.40
N LYS A 188 -16.06 2.23 6.64
CA LYS A 188 -16.16 1.47 5.38
C LYS A 188 -14.92 0.59 5.25
N PRO A 189 -14.86 -0.53 5.98
CA PRO A 189 -13.72 -1.43 5.90
C PRO A 189 -13.47 -1.94 4.49
N VAL A 190 -12.23 -1.82 4.01
CA VAL A 190 -11.77 -2.30 2.71
C VAL A 190 -10.41 -2.98 2.84
N PHE A 191 -10.21 -4.03 2.06
CA PHE A 191 -8.92 -4.71 1.99
C PHE A 191 -7.88 -3.77 1.35
N PRO A 192 -6.73 -3.54 2.01
CA PRO A 192 -5.73 -2.62 1.50
C PRO A 192 -5.14 -3.07 0.16
N ALA A 193 -5.05 -2.14 -0.79
CA ALA A 193 -4.46 -2.41 -2.11
C ALA A 193 -3.00 -2.87 -2.02
N THR A 194 -2.26 -2.38 -1.05
CA THR A 194 -0.86 -2.75 -0.81
C THR A 194 -0.71 -4.18 -0.27
N LEU A 195 -1.68 -4.68 0.50
CA LEU A 195 -1.73 -6.10 0.87
C LEU A 195 -2.15 -7.00 -0.30
N LEU A 196 -3.03 -6.50 -1.17
CA LEU A 196 -3.31 -7.20 -2.43
C LEU A 196 -2.04 -7.31 -3.28
N MET A 197 -1.28 -6.22 -3.45
CA MET A 197 -0.04 -6.24 -4.23
C MET A 197 1.00 -7.20 -3.64
N ASP A 198 1.09 -7.30 -2.32
CA ASP A 198 1.94 -8.28 -1.64
C ASP A 198 1.53 -9.74 -1.96
N ALA A 199 0.24 -10.04 -1.90
CA ALA A 199 -0.29 -11.35 -2.29
C ALA A 199 0.00 -11.69 -3.75
N LEU A 200 -0.19 -10.72 -4.65
CA LEU A 200 0.05 -10.90 -6.08
C LEU A 200 1.55 -11.04 -6.40
N GLY A 201 2.42 -10.35 -5.67
CA GLY A 201 3.87 -10.54 -5.72
C GLY A 201 4.27 -11.96 -5.29
N THR A 202 3.64 -12.48 -4.23
CA THR A 202 3.84 -13.85 -3.74
C THR A 202 3.40 -14.87 -4.79
N LEU A 203 2.24 -14.68 -5.43
CA LEU A 203 1.76 -15.54 -6.52
C LEU A 203 2.74 -15.56 -7.69
N ALA A 204 3.25 -14.39 -8.07
CA ALA A 204 4.20 -14.26 -9.19
C ALA A 204 5.55 -14.95 -8.88
N ALA A 205 6.07 -14.79 -7.66
CA ALA A 205 7.28 -15.48 -7.23
C ALA A 205 7.09 -17.01 -7.21
N THR A 206 5.91 -17.49 -6.81
CA THR A 206 5.56 -18.91 -6.86
C THR A 206 5.48 -19.41 -8.31
N ALA A 207 4.85 -18.62 -9.20
CA ALA A 207 4.74 -18.95 -10.61
C ALA A 207 6.10 -19.06 -11.33
N ALA A 208 7.12 -18.33 -10.87
CA ALA A 208 8.45 -18.39 -11.45
C ALA A 208 9.07 -19.80 -11.38
N GLY A 209 8.73 -20.59 -10.37
CA GLY A 209 9.24 -21.96 -10.22
C GLY A 209 10.73 -22.04 -9.90
N GLU A 210 11.36 -20.90 -9.69
CA GLU A 210 12.77 -20.71 -9.34
C GLU A 210 12.92 -19.61 -8.27
N ARG A 211 14.11 -19.43 -7.72
CA ARG A 211 14.34 -18.38 -6.73
C ARG A 211 14.36 -17.01 -7.40
N VAL A 212 13.41 -16.18 -7.03
CA VAL A 212 13.28 -14.82 -7.53
C VAL A 212 12.98 -13.83 -6.40
N ARG A 213 13.28 -12.57 -6.65
CA ARG A 213 12.91 -11.44 -5.79
C ARG A 213 11.98 -10.51 -6.56
N VAL A 214 10.88 -10.07 -5.94
CA VAL A 214 10.05 -8.99 -6.48
C VAL A 214 10.82 -7.68 -6.33
N THR A 215 11.12 -7.01 -7.43
CA THR A 215 11.87 -5.76 -7.48
C THR A 215 11.00 -4.53 -7.71
N GLY A 216 9.75 -4.75 -8.10
CA GLY A 216 8.82 -3.65 -8.29
C GLY A 216 7.51 -4.08 -8.91
N MET A 217 6.65 -3.08 -9.13
CA MET A 217 5.39 -3.21 -9.84
C MET A 217 5.15 -2.02 -10.75
N ARG A 218 4.49 -2.24 -11.88
CA ARG A 218 4.10 -1.21 -12.84
C ARG A 218 2.63 -1.32 -13.18
N ASP A 219 2.07 -0.21 -13.68
CA ASP A 219 0.69 -0.14 -14.20
C ASP A 219 -0.35 -0.68 -13.21
N VAL A 220 -0.14 -0.47 -11.91
CA VAL A 220 -1.08 -0.89 -10.88
C VAL A 220 -2.37 -0.10 -11.03
N LYS A 221 -3.49 -0.79 -11.14
CA LYS A 221 -4.84 -0.19 -11.23
C LYS A 221 -5.78 -0.91 -10.29
N VAL A 222 -6.31 -0.20 -9.32
CA VAL A 222 -7.37 -0.66 -8.41
C VAL A 222 -8.68 -0.04 -8.85
N ARG A 223 -9.70 -0.85 -9.12
CA ARG A 223 -10.95 -0.40 -9.76
C ARG A 223 -12.16 -0.44 -8.86
N VAL A 224 -12.11 -1.23 -7.81
CA VAL A 224 -13.23 -1.43 -6.89
C VAL A 224 -12.74 -1.53 -5.46
N PHE A 225 -13.58 -1.18 -4.52
CA PHE A 225 -13.36 -1.52 -3.12
C PHE A 225 -13.55 -3.01 -2.91
N MET A 226 -12.69 -3.59 -2.10
CA MET A 226 -12.70 -5.01 -1.75
C MET A 226 -13.14 -5.14 -0.28
N PRO A 227 -14.41 -5.39 0.00
CA PRO A 227 -14.90 -5.47 1.37
C PRO A 227 -14.44 -6.75 2.09
N PRO A 228 -14.52 -6.79 3.44
CA PRO A 228 -14.27 -7.99 4.22
C PRO A 228 -15.12 -9.19 3.78
N GLY A 229 -14.55 -10.39 3.82
CA GLY A 229 -15.24 -11.64 3.52
C GLY A 229 -15.35 -12.00 2.05
N GLU A 230 -14.90 -11.13 1.13
CA GLU A 230 -14.88 -11.42 -0.31
C GLU A 230 -13.70 -12.31 -0.71
N THR A 231 -13.80 -12.90 -1.89
CA THR A 231 -12.73 -13.66 -2.53
C THR A 231 -12.35 -13.05 -3.87
N LEU A 232 -11.08 -13.18 -4.23
CA LEU A 232 -10.55 -12.74 -5.51
C LEU A 232 -9.95 -13.93 -6.27
N ASP A 233 -10.41 -14.13 -7.49
CA ASP A 233 -9.71 -15.01 -8.43
C ASP A 233 -8.48 -14.24 -8.95
N VAL A 234 -7.29 -14.77 -8.72
CA VAL A 234 -6.04 -14.12 -9.10
C VAL A 234 -5.28 -14.95 -10.11
N THR A 235 -4.72 -14.30 -11.11
CA THR A 235 -3.93 -14.94 -12.16
C THR A 235 -2.68 -14.13 -12.42
N VAL A 236 -1.56 -14.82 -12.59
CA VAL A 236 -0.31 -14.27 -13.12
C VAL A 236 0.10 -15.06 -14.37
N ASP A 237 0.41 -14.33 -15.43
CA ASP A 237 1.05 -14.86 -16.64
C ASP A 237 2.47 -14.27 -16.70
N LEU A 238 3.49 -15.13 -16.70
CA LEU A 238 4.90 -14.71 -16.74
C LEU A 238 5.38 -14.60 -18.19
N ALA A 239 6.26 -13.64 -18.40
CA ALA A 239 7.02 -13.49 -19.64
C ALA A 239 8.49 -13.19 -19.27
N ASP A 240 9.41 -13.82 -20.02
CA ASP A 240 10.84 -13.53 -19.96
C ASP A 240 11.22 -12.84 -21.27
N ASP A 241 11.65 -11.58 -21.16
CA ASP A 241 12.10 -10.81 -22.31
C ASP A 241 13.56 -10.42 -22.08
N GLU A 242 14.46 -11.06 -22.83
CA GLU A 242 15.91 -10.86 -22.76
C GLU A 242 16.48 -10.95 -21.31
N GLY A 243 15.95 -11.86 -20.49
CA GLY A 243 16.39 -12.07 -19.10
C GLY A 243 15.67 -11.19 -18.06
N VAL A 244 14.73 -10.34 -18.49
CA VAL A 244 13.86 -9.57 -17.60
C VAL A 244 12.55 -10.33 -17.39
N LEU A 245 12.42 -10.95 -16.22
CA LEU A 245 11.22 -11.70 -15.87
C LEU A 245 10.13 -10.74 -15.38
N THR A 246 8.99 -10.76 -16.06
CA THR A 246 7.82 -9.95 -15.70
C THR A 246 6.58 -10.82 -15.57
N GLY A 247 5.63 -10.39 -14.72
CA GLY A 247 4.34 -11.06 -14.58
C GLY A 247 3.18 -10.09 -14.81
N ARG A 248 2.30 -10.42 -15.75
CA ARG A 248 1.01 -9.73 -15.89
C ARG A 248 0.02 -10.32 -14.92
N ILE A 249 -0.53 -9.48 -14.05
CA ILE A 249 -1.41 -9.88 -12.98
C ILE A 249 -2.83 -9.35 -13.21
N VAL A 250 -3.82 -10.20 -12.94
CA VAL A 250 -5.24 -9.83 -12.91
C VAL A 250 -5.88 -10.41 -11.66
N ALA A 251 -6.51 -9.56 -10.87
CA ALA A 251 -7.39 -9.97 -9.78
C ALA A 251 -8.84 -9.65 -10.16
N LYS A 252 -9.75 -10.62 -9.98
CA LYS A 252 -11.18 -10.47 -10.25
C LYS A 252 -11.98 -10.74 -8.99
N MET A 253 -13.00 -9.96 -8.77
CA MET A 253 -14.01 -10.16 -7.72
C MET A 253 -15.34 -10.38 -8.40
N GLN A 254 -16.01 -11.51 -8.10
CA GLN A 254 -17.28 -11.87 -8.72
C GLN A 254 -17.21 -11.82 -10.27
N GLY A 255 -16.10 -12.31 -10.85
CA GLY A 255 -15.85 -12.35 -12.30
C GLY A 255 -15.46 -11.01 -12.95
N LYS A 256 -15.53 -9.88 -12.25
CA LYS A 256 -15.18 -8.54 -12.75
C LYS A 256 -13.76 -8.14 -12.35
N PRO A 257 -13.01 -7.42 -13.20
CA PRO A 257 -11.67 -6.96 -12.84
C PRO A 257 -11.70 -6.03 -11.62
N ALA A 258 -11.06 -6.45 -10.51
CA ALA A 258 -10.88 -5.67 -9.30
C ALA A 258 -9.56 -4.89 -9.31
N ALA A 259 -8.48 -5.56 -9.73
CA ALA A 259 -7.18 -4.92 -9.88
C ALA A 259 -6.36 -5.57 -11.00
N THR A 260 -5.39 -4.80 -11.54
CA THR A 260 -4.38 -5.28 -12.49
C THR A 260 -3.04 -4.66 -12.15
N ALA A 261 -1.94 -5.39 -12.45
CA ALA A 261 -0.58 -4.90 -12.30
C ALA A 261 0.38 -5.64 -13.24
N ARG A 262 1.61 -5.14 -13.35
CA ARG A 262 2.77 -5.88 -13.83
C ARG A 262 3.78 -5.98 -12.70
N VAL A 263 4.19 -7.17 -12.36
CA VAL A 263 5.26 -7.41 -11.38
C VAL A 263 6.60 -7.54 -12.11
N LEU A 264 7.65 -7.02 -11.49
CA LEU A 264 9.03 -7.13 -11.95
C LEU A 264 9.76 -8.10 -11.02
N LEU A 265 10.41 -9.09 -11.60
CA LEU A 265 11.08 -10.16 -10.89
C LEU A 265 12.55 -10.22 -11.30
N GLU A 266 13.43 -10.45 -10.34
CA GLU A 266 14.87 -10.66 -10.53
C GLU A 266 15.26 -12.04 -10.00
N ARG A 267 15.99 -12.82 -10.79
CA ARG A 267 16.57 -14.10 -10.37
C ARG A 267 17.67 -13.87 -9.33
N THR A 268 17.70 -14.70 -8.28
CA THR A 268 18.63 -14.54 -7.15
C THR A 268 19.45 -15.80 -6.91
#